data_6c2df8aa36505f207d7607d11bd8365a
#
_entry.id   6c2df8aa36505f207d7607d11bd8365a
#
_cell.length_a   1.000
_cell.length_b   1.000
_cell.length_c   1.000
_cell.angle_alpha   90.00
_cell.angle_beta   90.00
_cell.angle_gamma   90.00
#
_symmetry.space_group_name_H-M   'P 1'
#
loop_
_entity.id
_entity.type
_entity.pdbx_description
1 polymer ?
#
loop_
_entity_poly.entity_id
_entity_poly.type
_entity_poly.pdbx_seq_one_letter_code
_entity_poly.pdbx_strand_id
1 'polypeptide(L)'
;MRRTFKIFSFLGVGSFAIASLVYWVLQGNGSNGHVFGAWYRMFGYHYEHPYQYIAVVCFTYAATGTLGTGLWPHVAGWRRRGFITGILIFTVLAASIPGGVLWKIHDMEAGYFTKGAQFWNDLLWGAATGLETGWLLTLLSFPYNLICFIIGYRLTAHGFRISAAPAKN
;
A
#
# COMPACT_ATOMS: atom_id res chain seq x y z
N MET A 1 -14.34 -18.19 -1.90
CA MET A 1 -14.12 -16.80 -2.33
C MET A 1 -14.72 -15.74 -1.39
N ARG A 2 -16.01 -15.76 -1.07
CA ARG A 2 -16.64 -14.75 -0.16
C ARG A 2 -15.98 -14.65 1.24
N ARG A 3 -15.66 -15.79 1.89
CA ARG A 3 -15.01 -15.80 3.23
C ARG A 3 -13.62 -15.16 3.20
N THR A 4 -12.84 -15.52 2.23
CA THR A 4 -11.47 -15.04 2.04
C THR A 4 -11.43 -13.54 1.78
N PHE A 5 -12.31 -13.06 0.91
CA PHE A 5 -12.47 -11.64 0.65
C PHE A 5 -12.82 -10.86 1.93
N LYS A 6 -13.76 -11.37 2.75
CA LYS A 6 -14.09 -10.73 4.03
C LYS A 6 -12.90 -10.66 4.99
N ILE A 7 -12.12 -11.75 5.07
CA ILE A 7 -10.92 -11.78 5.93
C ILE A 7 -9.91 -10.71 5.50
N PHE A 8 -9.55 -10.67 4.22
CA PHE A 8 -8.57 -9.71 3.73
C PHE A 8 -9.10 -8.28 3.68
N SER A 9 -10.39 -8.07 3.46
CA SER A 9 -11.02 -6.74 3.60
C SER A 9 -10.92 -6.24 5.05
N PHE A 10 -11.22 -7.10 6.02
CA PHE A 10 -11.08 -6.75 7.45
C PHE A 10 -9.61 -6.48 7.82
N LEU A 11 -8.68 -7.30 7.33
CA LEU A 11 -7.25 -7.06 7.52
C LEU A 11 -6.78 -5.77 6.83
N GLY A 12 -7.34 -5.42 5.68
CA GLY A 12 -7.06 -4.16 4.99
C GLY A 12 -7.49 -2.95 5.82
N VAL A 13 -8.71 -2.97 6.37
CA VAL A 13 -9.19 -1.91 7.27
C VAL A 13 -8.35 -1.83 8.55
N GLY A 14 -8.03 -2.97 9.16
CA GLY A 14 -7.14 -3.02 10.33
C GLY A 14 -5.74 -2.51 10.02
N SER A 15 -5.19 -2.86 8.86
CA SER A 15 -3.90 -2.37 8.39
C SER A 15 -3.91 -0.86 8.18
N PHE A 16 -5.00 -0.30 7.65
CA PHE A 16 -5.16 1.14 7.48
C PHE A 16 -5.12 1.86 8.84
N ALA A 17 -5.88 1.37 9.84
CA ALA A 17 -5.89 1.94 11.17
C ALA A 17 -4.48 1.90 11.82
N ILE A 18 -3.80 0.75 11.73
CA ILE A 18 -2.46 0.58 12.30
C ILE A 18 -1.44 1.45 11.57
N ALA A 19 -1.43 1.45 10.24
CA ALA A 19 -0.48 2.22 9.45
C ALA A 19 -0.67 3.74 9.66
N SER A 20 -1.93 4.19 9.77
CA SER A 20 -2.27 5.57 10.09
C SER A 20 -1.82 5.96 11.50
N LEU A 21 -1.99 5.07 12.48
CA LEU A 21 -1.52 5.28 13.84
C LEU A 21 0.02 5.35 13.89
N VAL A 22 0.72 4.44 13.22
CA VAL A 22 2.20 4.48 13.13
C VAL A 22 2.67 5.79 12.50
N TYR A 23 2.01 6.22 11.42
CA TYR A 23 2.32 7.50 10.78
C TYR A 23 2.13 8.66 11.76
N TRP A 24 0.99 8.71 12.44
CA TRP A 24 0.66 9.77 13.40
C TRP A 24 1.66 9.83 14.56
N VAL A 25 2.04 8.69 15.14
CA VAL A 25 3.02 8.59 16.23
C VAL A 25 4.39 9.09 15.77
N LEU A 26 4.86 8.66 14.60
CA LEU A 26 6.15 9.09 14.07
C LEU A 26 6.13 10.58 13.72
N GLN A 27 5.00 11.08 13.23
CA GLN A 27 4.81 12.48 12.95
C GLN A 27 4.86 13.33 14.23
N GLY A 28 4.18 12.93 15.29
CA GLY A 28 4.13 13.65 16.56
C GLY A 28 5.48 13.76 17.27
N ASN A 29 6.40 12.85 17.00
CA ASN A 29 7.76 12.85 17.58
C ASN A 29 8.78 13.73 16.81
N GLY A 30 8.31 14.66 15.97
CA GLY A 30 9.20 15.57 15.24
C GLY A 30 9.95 14.95 14.07
N SER A 31 9.65 13.68 13.75
CA SER A 31 10.27 12.93 12.64
C SER A 31 9.70 13.30 11.26
N ASN A 32 8.85 14.33 11.19
CA ASN A 32 8.11 14.73 10.00
C ASN A 32 8.98 14.99 8.78
N GLY A 33 10.16 15.57 8.99
CA GLY A 33 11.10 15.84 7.91
C GLY A 33 11.86 14.59 7.43
N HIS A 34 11.86 13.51 8.23
CA HIS A 34 12.70 12.34 8.00
C HIS A 34 11.92 11.08 7.62
N VAL A 35 10.67 10.90 8.08
CA VAL A 35 9.89 9.69 7.81
C VAL A 35 9.53 9.56 6.32
N PHE A 36 9.23 10.68 5.68
CA PHE A 36 9.00 10.77 4.24
C PHE A 36 10.04 11.67 3.55
N GLY A 37 10.94 12.27 4.30
CA GLY A 37 12.16 12.96 3.90
C GLY A 37 12.04 14.01 2.80
N ALA A 38 13.18 14.47 2.33
CA ALA A 38 13.29 15.37 1.18
C ALA A 38 12.69 14.77 -0.11
N TRP A 39 12.68 13.45 -0.23
CA TRP A 39 12.14 12.72 -1.37
C TRP A 39 10.62 12.81 -1.47
N TYR A 40 9.90 12.79 -0.35
CA TYR A 40 8.46 13.00 -0.35
C TYR A 40 8.10 14.42 -0.80
N ARG A 41 8.94 15.40 -0.46
CA ARG A 41 8.80 16.76 -0.98
C ARG A 41 9.09 16.88 -2.47
N MET A 42 10.00 16.05 -3.00
CA MET A 42 10.31 16.02 -4.43
C MET A 42 9.21 15.39 -5.28
N PHE A 43 8.56 14.32 -4.77
CA PHE A 43 7.58 13.55 -5.53
C PHE A 43 6.13 13.81 -5.14
N GLY A 44 5.90 14.48 -4.01
CA GLY A 44 4.56 14.77 -3.54
C GLY A 44 4.58 15.99 -2.66
N TYR A 45 4.23 17.12 -3.18
CA TYR A 45 3.79 18.27 -2.39
C TYR A 45 2.59 17.92 -1.49
N HIS A 46 2.26 16.63 -1.36
CA HIS A 46 1.00 16.12 -0.84
C HIS A 46 1.15 15.43 0.52
N TYR A 47 2.15 15.84 1.32
CA TYR A 47 2.21 15.44 2.74
C TYR A 47 0.94 15.85 3.52
N GLU A 48 0.09 16.69 2.92
CA GLU A 48 -1.21 17.07 3.45
C GLU A 48 -2.25 15.95 3.37
N HIS A 49 -2.01 14.93 2.52
CA HIS A 49 -2.96 13.83 2.28
C HIS A 49 -2.36 12.42 2.51
N PRO A 50 -1.52 12.19 3.53
CA PRO A 50 -0.83 10.90 3.71
C PRO A 50 -1.81 9.74 3.89
N TYR A 51 -2.94 9.98 4.54
CA TYR A 51 -3.96 8.94 4.80
C TYR A 51 -4.61 8.42 3.52
N GLN A 52 -4.70 9.22 2.48
CA GLN A 52 -5.23 8.77 1.18
C GLN A 52 -4.27 7.79 0.53
N TYR A 53 -2.96 8.03 0.56
CA TYR A 53 -1.97 7.10 0.06
C TYR A 53 -1.91 5.81 0.89
N ILE A 54 -1.98 5.92 2.22
CA ILE A 54 -2.09 4.76 3.11
C ILE A 54 -3.33 3.93 2.77
N ALA A 55 -4.48 4.56 2.53
CA ALA A 55 -5.70 3.89 2.11
C ALA A 55 -5.52 3.13 0.80
N VAL A 56 -4.92 3.75 -0.22
CA VAL A 56 -4.63 3.10 -1.51
C VAL A 56 -3.80 1.82 -1.32
N VAL A 57 -2.75 1.87 -0.50
CA VAL A 57 -1.93 0.68 -0.20
C VAL A 57 -2.74 -0.40 0.50
N CYS A 58 -3.55 -0.04 1.49
CA CYS A 58 -4.35 -0.99 2.26
C CYS A 58 -5.49 -1.62 1.45
N PHE A 59 -6.13 -0.89 0.55
CA PHE A 59 -7.11 -1.45 -0.40
C PHE A 59 -6.44 -2.41 -1.38
N THR A 60 -5.30 -2.03 -1.93
CA THR A 60 -4.52 -2.89 -2.82
C THR A 60 -4.06 -4.16 -2.09
N TYR A 61 -3.63 -4.04 -0.82
CA TYR A 61 -3.29 -5.17 0.03
C TYR A 61 -4.46 -6.14 0.23
N ALA A 62 -5.67 -5.64 0.47
CA ALA A 62 -6.86 -6.49 0.60
C ALA A 62 -7.14 -7.27 -0.69
N ALA A 63 -6.98 -6.64 -1.85
CA ALA A 63 -7.15 -7.26 -3.15
C ALA A 63 -6.08 -8.32 -3.44
N THR A 64 -4.80 -7.97 -3.30
CA THR A 64 -3.67 -8.87 -3.56
C THR A 64 -3.63 -10.05 -2.59
N GLY A 65 -3.92 -9.82 -1.31
CA GLY A 65 -4.06 -10.88 -0.31
C GLY A 65 -5.20 -11.84 -0.64
N THR A 66 -6.34 -11.33 -1.09
CA THR A 66 -7.47 -12.16 -1.54
C THR A 66 -7.07 -13.04 -2.73
N LEU A 67 -6.43 -12.47 -3.74
CA LEU A 67 -5.93 -13.20 -4.91
C LEU A 67 -4.89 -14.26 -4.51
N GLY A 68 -3.97 -13.91 -3.60
CA GLY A 68 -2.94 -14.81 -3.10
C GLY A 68 -3.47 -16.05 -2.39
N THR A 69 -4.69 -16.01 -1.85
CA THR A 69 -5.27 -17.20 -1.19
C THR A 69 -5.52 -18.37 -2.13
N GLY A 70 -5.76 -18.11 -3.41
CA GLY A 70 -5.90 -19.16 -4.43
C GLY A 70 -4.59 -19.94 -4.64
N LEU A 71 -3.45 -19.29 -4.46
CA LEU A 71 -2.13 -19.88 -4.64
C LEU A 71 -1.58 -20.49 -3.34
N TRP A 72 -2.05 -20.05 -2.18
CA TRP A 72 -1.53 -20.44 -0.88
C TRP A 72 -1.51 -21.96 -0.62
N PRO A 73 -2.54 -22.76 -0.99
CA PRO A 73 -2.54 -24.21 -0.77
C PRO A 73 -1.39 -24.93 -1.49
N HIS A 74 -0.92 -24.38 -2.59
CA HIS A 74 0.15 -24.94 -3.41
C HIS A 74 1.56 -24.57 -2.91
N VAL A 75 1.65 -23.71 -1.90
CA VAL A 75 2.93 -23.23 -1.33
C VAL A 75 3.24 -23.99 -0.05
N ALA A 76 4.32 -24.77 -0.04
CA ALA A 76 4.71 -25.57 1.11
C ALA A 76 6.00 -25.10 1.79
N GLY A 77 6.15 -25.41 3.06
CA GLY A 77 7.39 -25.27 3.82
C GLY A 77 7.99 -23.86 3.82
N TRP A 78 9.28 -23.77 3.53
CA TRP A 78 10.05 -22.52 3.54
C TRP A 78 9.60 -21.53 2.49
N ARG A 79 9.02 -21.99 1.37
CA ARG A 79 8.49 -21.15 0.28
C ARG A 79 7.37 -20.23 0.74
N ARG A 80 6.66 -20.57 1.82
CA ARG A 80 5.60 -19.72 2.40
C ARG A 80 6.11 -18.36 2.82
N ARG A 81 7.32 -18.27 3.35
CA ARG A 81 7.92 -16.98 3.75
C ARG A 81 8.17 -16.10 2.54
N GLY A 82 8.78 -16.67 1.50
CA GLY A 82 9.01 -15.96 0.23
C GLY A 82 7.69 -15.53 -0.44
N PHE A 83 6.66 -16.36 -0.39
CA PHE A 83 5.35 -16.05 -0.93
C PHE A 83 4.69 -14.85 -0.22
N ILE A 84 4.70 -14.81 1.13
CA ILE A 84 4.16 -13.68 1.88
C ILE A 84 4.93 -12.40 1.55
N THR A 85 6.26 -12.46 1.53
CA THR A 85 7.12 -11.33 1.12
C THR A 85 6.78 -10.87 -0.29
N GLY A 86 6.64 -11.81 -1.22
CA GLY A 86 6.25 -11.52 -2.61
C GLY A 86 4.89 -10.82 -2.73
N ILE A 87 3.89 -11.26 -1.96
CA ILE A 87 2.58 -10.59 -1.91
C ILE A 87 2.70 -9.14 -1.41
N LEU A 88 3.53 -8.88 -0.39
CA LEU A 88 3.71 -7.52 0.12
C LEU A 88 4.46 -6.64 -0.88
N ILE A 89 5.51 -7.14 -1.51
CA ILE A 89 6.23 -6.43 -2.57
C ILE A 89 5.29 -6.13 -3.74
N PHE A 90 4.53 -7.14 -4.18
CA PHE A 90 3.55 -6.97 -5.26
C PHE A 90 2.47 -5.95 -4.88
N THR A 91 2.03 -5.94 -3.62
CA THR A 91 1.08 -4.93 -3.11
C THR A 91 1.63 -3.53 -3.28
N VAL A 92 2.89 -3.30 -2.90
CA VAL A 92 3.53 -1.98 -3.04
C VAL A 92 3.62 -1.55 -4.50
N LEU A 93 4.09 -2.45 -5.38
CA LEU A 93 4.17 -2.17 -6.81
C LEU A 93 2.80 -1.90 -7.44
N ALA A 94 1.79 -2.72 -7.11
CA ALA A 94 0.44 -2.53 -7.61
C ALA A 94 -0.22 -1.25 -7.07
N ALA A 95 0.01 -0.90 -5.80
CA ALA A 95 -0.49 0.33 -5.19
C ALA A 95 0.18 1.60 -5.73
N SER A 96 1.39 1.48 -6.27
CA SER A 96 2.11 2.60 -6.87
C SER A 96 1.38 3.17 -8.08
N ILE A 97 0.64 2.35 -8.82
CA ILE A 97 -0.15 2.80 -9.98
C ILE A 97 -1.26 3.76 -9.56
N PRO A 98 -2.25 3.36 -8.72
CA PRO A 98 -3.28 4.29 -8.26
C PRO A 98 -2.71 5.41 -7.38
N GLY A 99 -1.60 5.17 -6.67
CA GLY A 99 -0.88 6.21 -5.95
C GLY A 99 -0.37 7.33 -6.86
N GLY A 100 0.20 6.98 -8.01
CA GLY A 100 0.64 7.94 -9.02
C GLY A 100 -0.52 8.71 -9.67
N VAL A 101 -1.65 8.03 -9.89
CA VAL A 101 -2.88 8.71 -10.35
C VAL A 101 -3.37 9.72 -9.31
N LEU A 102 -3.42 9.32 -8.05
CA LEU A 102 -3.82 10.20 -6.94
C LEU A 102 -2.90 11.41 -6.82
N TRP A 103 -1.59 11.19 -6.93
CA TRP A 103 -0.62 12.27 -6.98
C TRP A 103 -0.93 13.27 -8.09
N LYS A 104 -1.23 12.77 -9.29
CA LYS A 104 -1.56 13.66 -10.42
C LYS A 104 -2.86 14.44 -10.22
N ILE A 105 -3.84 13.83 -9.56
CA ILE A 105 -5.09 14.51 -9.19
C ILE A 105 -4.79 15.67 -8.23
N HIS A 106 -3.97 15.45 -7.21
CA HIS A 106 -3.58 16.50 -6.25
C HIS A 106 -2.80 17.63 -6.94
N ASP A 107 -1.91 17.32 -7.88
CA ASP A 107 -1.21 18.33 -8.68
C ASP A 107 -2.20 19.23 -9.46
N MET A 108 -3.25 18.64 -10.02
CA MET A 108 -4.30 19.38 -10.71
C MET A 108 -5.14 20.24 -9.75
N GLU A 109 -5.42 19.73 -8.54
CA GLU A 109 -6.13 20.47 -7.49
C GLU A 109 -5.30 21.64 -6.97
N ALA A 110 -3.98 21.46 -6.87
CA ALA A 110 -3.04 22.51 -6.49
C ALA A 110 -2.79 23.55 -7.60
N GLY A 111 -3.35 23.35 -8.80
CA GLY A 111 -3.25 24.29 -9.90
C GLY A 111 -1.97 24.18 -10.75
N TYR A 112 -1.16 23.14 -10.54
CA TYR A 112 0.05 22.91 -11.34
C TYR A 112 -0.27 22.46 -12.77
N PHE A 113 -1.46 21.92 -12.99
CA PHE A 113 -1.93 21.48 -14.31
C PHE A 113 -3.37 21.92 -14.52
N THR A 114 -3.68 22.34 -15.75
CA THR A 114 -5.06 22.69 -16.14
C THR A 114 -5.86 21.43 -16.45
N LYS A 115 -7.07 21.34 -15.89
CA LYS A 115 -8.05 20.30 -16.24
C LYS A 115 -8.52 20.56 -17.68
N GLY A 116 -7.82 20.00 -18.67
CA GLY A 116 -8.09 20.24 -20.08
C GLY A 116 -8.17 18.95 -20.90
N ALA A 117 -8.01 19.08 -22.22
CA ALA A 117 -8.08 17.99 -23.18
C ALA A 117 -7.07 16.85 -22.93
N GLN A 118 -6.02 17.10 -22.15
CA GLN A 118 -4.98 16.13 -21.81
C GLN A 118 -5.22 15.40 -20.50
N PHE A 119 -6.32 15.63 -19.81
CA PHE A 119 -6.62 15.05 -18.46
C PHE A 119 -6.34 13.55 -18.38
N TRP A 120 -6.83 12.77 -19.34
CA TRP A 120 -6.63 11.32 -19.34
C TRP A 120 -5.16 10.92 -19.56
N ASN A 121 -4.46 11.64 -20.43
CA ASN A 121 -3.04 11.41 -20.67
C ASN A 121 -2.21 11.73 -19.43
N ASP A 122 -2.56 12.78 -18.70
CA ASP A 122 -1.90 13.16 -17.44
C ASP A 122 -2.13 12.12 -16.35
N LEU A 123 -3.33 11.55 -16.25
CA LEU A 123 -3.60 10.44 -15.30
C LEU A 123 -2.82 9.16 -15.67
N LEU A 124 -2.77 8.82 -16.97
CA LEU A 124 -2.00 7.68 -17.44
C LEU A 124 -0.49 7.88 -17.20
N TRP A 125 0.00 9.10 -17.44
CA TRP A 125 1.38 9.46 -17.10
C TRP A 125 1.64 9.35 -15.60
N GLY A 126 0.71 9.81 -14.75
CA GLY A 126 0.78 9.64 -13.30
C GLY A 126 0.84 8.17 -12.89
N ALA A 127 0.02 7.32 -13.51
CA ALA A 127 0.04 5.88 -13.27
C ALA A 127 1.39 5.24 -13.65
N ALA A 128 1.95 5.59 -14.80
CA ALA A 128 3.25 5.10 -15.26
C ALA A 128 4.38 5.57 -14.34
N THR A 129 4.43 6.85 -14.01
CA THR A 129 5.42 7.42 -13.07
C THR A 129 5.30 6.79 -11.69
N GLY A 130 4.07 6.55 -11.20
CA GLY A 130 3.83 5.83 -9.96
C GLY A 130 4.47 4.45 -9.97
N LEU A 131 4.30 3.68 -11.04
CA LEU A 131 4.91 2.36 -11.18
C LEU A 131 6.44 2.42 -11.26
N GLU A 132 6.99 3.42 -11.92
CA GLU A 132 8.44 3.60 -12.08
C GLU A 132 9.13 4.03 -10.78
N THR A 133 8.51 4.89 -9.99
CA THR A 133 9.15 5.57 -8.85
C THR A 133 8.50 5.31 -7.49
N GLY A 134 7.23 4.90 -7.44
CA GLY A 134 6.46 4.75 -6.19
C GLY A 134 7.07 3.73 -5.22
N TRP A 135 7.64 2.65 -5.72
CA TRP A 135 8.36 1.67 -4.91
C TRP A 135 9.60 2.26 -4.22
N LEU A 136 10.27 3.20 -4.87
CA LEU A 136 11.44 3.89 -4.32
C LEU A 136 11.05 4.75 -3.12
N LEU A 137 9.93 5.47 -3.21
CA LEU A 137 9.37 6.24 -2.08
C LEU A 137 9.10 5.33 -0.88
N THR A 138 8.55 4.14 -1.13
CA THR A 138 8.31 3.16 -0.07
C THR A 138 9.61 2.72 0.59
N LEU A 139 10.66 2.43 -0.17
CA LEU A 139 11.96 2.04 0.39
C LEU A 139 12.58 3.17 1.22
N LEU A 140 12.44 4.41 0.79
CA LEU A 140 13.03 5.57 1.44
C LEU A 140 12.27 6.07 2.67
N SER A 141 11.03 5.60 2.88
CA SER A 141 10.19 5.98 4.04
C SER A 141 10.57 5.23 5.32
N PHE A 142 11.87 5.14 5.61
CA PHE A 142 12.37 4.50 6.83
C PHE A 142 12.22 5.44 8.03
N PRO A 143 11.81 4.97 9.23
CA PRO A 143 11.52 3.57 9.62
C PRO A 143 10.06 3.12 9.39
N TYR A 144 9.19 4.00 8.90
CA TYR A 144 7.76 3.73 8.72
C TYR A 144 7.51 2.45 7.90
N ASN A 145 8.17 2.34 6.74
CA ASN A 145 8.02 1.19 5.84
C ASN A 145 8.45 -0.13 6.48
N LEU A 146 9.52 -0.13 7.29
CA LEU A 146 9.99 -1.33 7.98
C LEU A 146 8.95 -1.81 9.02
N ILE A 147 8.40 -0.89 9.80
CA ILE A 147 7.37 -1.19 10.80
C ILE A 147 6.12 -1.74 10.11
N CYS A 148 5.64 -1.05 9.07
CA CYS A 148 4.48 -1.49 8.30
C CYS A 148 4.72 -2.84 7.61
N PHE A 149 5.93 -3.11 7.10
CA PHE A 149 6.28 -4.39 6.50
C PHE A 149 6.23 -5.53 7.52
N ILE A 150 6.81 -5.35 8.71
CA ILE A 150 6.80 -6.38 9.78
C ILE A 150 5.36 -6.69 10.21
N ILE A 151 4.55 -5.66 10.43
CA ILE A 151 3.14 -5.83 10.81
C ILE A 151 2.37 -6.50 9.68
N GLY A 152 2.50 -6.01 8.46
CA GLY A 152 1.86 -6.54 7.27
C GLY A 152 2.21 -8.00 7.01
N TYR A 153 3.47 -8.39 7.23
CA TYR A 153 3.92 -9.77 7.12
C TYR A 153 3.18 -10.68 8.11
N ARG A 154 3.06 -10.27 9.38
CA ARG A 154 2.34 -11.04 10.40
C ARG A 154 0.85 -11.15 10.12
N LEU A 155 0.22 -10.05 9.71
CA LEU A 155 -1.20 -10.01 9.34
C LEU A 155 -1.48 -10.91 8.13
N THR A 156 -0.64 -10.85 7.10
CA THR A 156 -0.76 -11.68 5.90
C THR A 156 -0.62 -13.17 6.22
N ALA A 157 0.39 -13.52 7.02
CA ALA A 157 0.58 -14.90 7.48
C ALA A 157 -0.64 -15.41 8.28
N HIS A 158 -1.22 -14.58 9.12
CA HIS A 158 -2.43 -14.90 9.89
C HIS A 158 -3.64 -15.05 8.97
N GLY A 159 -3.84 -14.11 8.05
CA GLY A 159 -4.93 -14.13 7.07
C GLY A 159 -4.93 -15.41 6.23
N PHE A 160 -3.78 -15.82 5.73
CA PHE A 160 -3.65 -17.08 4.98
C PHE A 160 -3.96 -18.32 5.82
N ARG A 161 -3.53 -18.35 7.09
CA ARG A 161 -3.85 -19.47 8.01
C ARG A 161 -5.35 -19.59 8.26
N ILE A 162 -6.02 -18.48 8.55
CA ILE A 162 -7.48 -18.47 8.78
C ILE A 162 -8.24 -18.84 7.52
N SER A 163 -7.79 -18.37 6.36
CA SER A 163 -8.42 -18.66 5.08
C SER A 163 -8.32 -20.14 4.71
N ALA A 164 -7.23 -20.79 5.08
CA ALA A 164 -7.00 -22.22 4.82
C ALA A 164 -7.70 -23.15 5.84
N ALA A 165 -8.15 -22.63 6.99
CA ALA A 165 -8.85 -23.45 8.00
C ALA A 165 -10.24 -23.88 7.48
N PRO A 166 -10.62 -25.16 7.67
CA PRO A 166 -11.97 -25.62 7.29
C PRO A 166 -13.03 -24.80 8.01
N ALA A 167 -14.15 -24.52 7.33
CA ALA A 167 -15.29 -23.89 7.95
C ALA A 167 -15.79 -24.81 9.08
N LYS A 168 -15.79 -24.31 10.31
CA LYS A 168 -16.52 -25.00 11.39
C LYS A 168 -18.00 -24.90 11.03
N ASN A 169 -18.59 -26.04 10.69
CA ASN A 169 -20.04 -26.18 10.55
C ASN A 169 -20.71 -26.03 11.92
#